data_cb6db6e4f9bf937ed7d00767fa402bad
#
_entry.id   cb6db6e4f9bf937ed7d00767fa402bad
#
_cell.length_a   1.000
_cell.length_b   1.000
_cell.length_c   1.000
_cell.angle_alpha   90.00
_cell.angle_beta   90.00
_cell.angle_gamma   90.00
#
_symmetry.space_group_name_H-M   'P 1'
#
loop_
_entity.id
_entity.type
_entity.pdbx_description
1 polymer ?
#
loop_
_entity_poly.entity_id
_entity_poly.type
_entity_poly.pdbx_seq_one_letter_code
_entity_poly.pdbx_strand_id
1 'polypeptide(L)'
;MLFRSNTLTEVLCAAGIREYAVSETQKYGHVTYFWNGNRSGKVDETLEVYEEIPSDVIPFEQAPAMKSKEITEKMVENMASGKFRFLRCNYPNGDMVGHTGVMEAVVYAMECVDSGLKAILEAADKYGYTVLITADHGNADQMTETKKGKTSVRTAHSLNPVPFIIYDKDNEWIIKEGAYGLANVAPTIVKMMGLTAPECWEASMV
;
A
#
# COMPACT_ATOMS: atom_id res chain seq x y z
N MET A 1 5.49 -3.60 -25.25
CA MET A 1 4.30 -2.72 -25.17
C MET A 1 3.94 -2.67 -23.69
N LEU A 2 4.12 -1.55 -23.02
CA LEU A 2 3.73 -1.41 -21.63
C LEU A 2 2.21 -1.39 -21.60
N PHE A 3 1.61 -2.32 -20.88
CA PHE A 3 0.16 -2.36 -20.66
C PHE A 3 -0.23 -1.11 -19.84
N ARG A 4 -0.86 -0.15 -20.51
CA ARG A 4 -1.36 1.09 -19.92
C ARG A 4 -2.89 1.07 -19.76
N SER A 5 -3.50 -0.10 -19.89
CA SER A 5 -4.95 -0.29 -19.85
C SER A 5 -5.32 -1.42 -18.92
N ASN A 6 -6.56 -1.42 -18.46
CA ASN A 6 -7.08 -2.37 -17.48
C ASN A 6 -6.34 -2.29 -16.13
N THR A 7 -6.10 -1.09 -15.62
CA THR A 7 -5.64 -0.89 -14.25
C THR A 7 -6.80 -1.03 -13.27
N LEU A 8 -6.50 -1.25 -11.98
CA LEU A 8 -7.55 -1.33 -10.96
C LEU A 8 -8.43 -0.09 -10.95
N THR A 9 -7.82 1.10 -10.98
CA THR A 9 -8.56 2.37 -11.02
C THR A 9 -9.49 2.48 -12.23
N GLU A 10 -9.08 2.03 -13.42
CA GLU A 10 -9.95 2.04 -14.60
C GLU A 10 -11.20 1.15 -14.40
N VAL A 11 -11.03 -0.01 -13.77
CA VAL A 11 -12.16 -0.91 -13.44
C VAL A 11 -13.09 -0.28 -12.40
N LEU A 12 -12.51 0.33 -11.35
CA LEU A 12 -13.28 0.98 -10.30
C LEU A 12 -14.03 2.22 -10.80
N CYS A 13 -13.38 3.08 -11.60
CA CYS A 13 -14.00 4.24 -12.23
C CYS A 13 -15.15 3.83 -13.17
N ALA A 14 -14.94 2.78 -13.99
CA ALA A 14 -16.02 2.25 -14.85
C ALA A 14 -17.23 1.75 -14.06
N ALA A 15 -17.03 1.30 -12.82
CA ALA A 15 -18.11 0.92 -11.90
C ALA A 15 -18.65 2.11 -11.07
N GLY A 16 -18.22 3.35 -11.33
CA GLY A 16 -18.65 4.55 -10.61
C GLY A 16 -18.16 4.62 -9.16
N ILE A 17 -17.08 3.93 -8.84
CA ILE A 17 -16.52 3.87 -7.48
C ILE A 17 -15.61 5.07 -7.24
N ARG A 18 -15.90 5.82 -6.17
CA ARG A 18 -15.03 6.91 -5.74
C ARG A 18 -13.82 6.39 -4.98
N GLU A 19 -12.65 6.90 -5.36
CA GLU A 19 -11.35 6.49 -4.85
C GLU A 19 -10.61 7.63 -4.14
N TYR A 20 -9.88 7.27 -3.10
CA TYR A 20 -8.95 8.16 -2.42
C TYR A 20 -7.56 7.52 -2.36
N ALA A 21 -6.53 8.28 -2.67
CA ALA A 21 -5.14 7.86 -2.59
C ALA A 21 -4.30 8.90 -1.84
N VAL A 22 -3.52 8.45 -0.87
CA VAL A 22 -2.62 9.31 -0.09
C VAL A 22 -1.28 8.64 0.14
N SER A 23 -0.23 9.41 0.03
CA SER A 23 1.11 9.10 0.53
C SER A 23 1.90 10.39 0.69
N GLU A 24 3.06 10.30 1.32
CA GLU A 24 3.99 11.41 1.29
C GLU A 24 4.77 11.44 -0.05
N THR A 25 5.46 12.57 -0.33
CA THR A 25 6.16 12.86 -1.59
C THR A 25 6.98 11.68 -2.10
N GLN A 26 7.69 10.96 -1.22
CA GLN A 26 8.59 9.85 -1.58
C GLN A 26 7.88 8.69 -2.30
N LYS A 27 6.62 8.43 -1.98
CA LYS A 27 5.82 7.32 -2.55
C LYS A 27 4.49 7.79 -3.14
N TYR A 28 4.27 9.10 -3.28
CA TYR A 28 3.05 9.62 -3.92
C TYR A 28 2.86 9.08 -5.35
N GLY A 29 3.94 9.02 -6.12
CA GLY A 29 3.92 8.42 -7.45
C GLY A 29 3.55 6.93 -7.45
N HIS A 30 3.82 6.20 -6.37
CA HIS A 30 3.49 4.77 -6.26
C HIS A 30 2.00 4.53 -6.07
N VAL A 31 1.30 5.42 -5.37
CA VAL A 31 -0.16 5.33 -5.18
C VAL A 31 -0.97 6.05 -6.26
N THR A 32 -0.32 6.70 -7.23
CA THR A 32 -0.95 7.45 -8.32
C THR A 32 -0.43 7.02 -9.69
N TYR A 33 0.72 7.52 -10.11
CA TYR A 33 1.30 7.33 -11.44
C TYR A 33 1.61 5.86 -11.75
N PHE A 34 2.41 5.19 -10.90
CA PHE A 34 2.78 3.78 -11.12
C PHE A 34 1.59 2.85 -10.91
N TRP A 35 0.73 3.13 -9.94
CA TRP A 35 -0.53 2.43 -9.71
C TRP A 35 -1.41 2.38 -10.96
N ASN A 36 -1.44 3.48 -11.71
CA ASN A 36 -2.22 3.62 -12.93
C ASN A 36 -1.43 3.26 -14.20
N GLY A 37 -0.45 2.37 -14.11
CA GLY A 37 0.27 1.87 -15.27
C GLY A 37 1.13 2.93 -15.97
N ASN A 38 1.78 3.82 -15.22
CA ASN A 38 2.54 4.97 -15.70
C ASN A 38 1.70 6.03 -16.42
N ARG A 39 0.46 6.19 -15.99
CA ARG A 39 -0.44 7.24 -16.48
C ARG A 39 -0.31 8.49 -15.61
N SER A 40 -0.07 9.63 -16.23
CA SER A 40 -0.14 10.93 -15.57
C SER A 40 -1.59 11.38 -15.44
N GLY A 41 -1.93 11.96 -14.30
CA GLY A 41 -3.28 12.43 -14.00
C GLY A 41 -4.23 11.28 -13.59
N LYS A 42 -5.48 11.63 -13.45
CA LYS A 42 -6.55 10.72 -13.05
C LYS A 42 -7.19 10.04 -14.25
N VAL A 43 -7.83 8.92 -14.02
CA VAL A 43 -8.71 8.26 -14.99
C VAL A 43 -10.02 9.05 -15.09
N ASP A 44 -10.57 9.42 -13.93
CA ASP A 44 -11.79 10.23 -13.81
C ASP A 44 -11.64 11.29 -12.70
N GLU A 45 -11.64 12.57 -13.09
CA GLU A 45 -11.47 13.71 -12.18
C GLU A 45 -12.60 13.84 -11.13
N THR A 46 -13.77 13.25 -11.40
CA THR A 46 -14.93 13.32 -10.51
C THR A 46 -14.96 12.21 -9.46
N LEU A 47 -14.27 11.10 -9.73
CA LEU A 47 -14.27 9.91 -8.90
C LEU A 47 -13.00 9.77 -8.05
N GLU A 48 -11.88 10.33 -8.48
CA GLU A 48 -10.58 10.16 -7.84
C GLU A 48 -10.12 11.40 -7.08
N VAL A 49 -9.65 11.18 -5.86
CA VAL A 49 -8.97 12.20 -5.05
C VAL A 49 -7.57 11.70 -4.71
N TYR A 50 -6.55 12.47 -5.08
CA TYR A 50 -5.15 12.20 -4.77
C TYR A 50 -4.62 13.28 -3.83
N GLU A 51 -4.07 12.88 -2.70
CA GLU A 51 -3.51 13.79 -1.70
C GLU A 51 -2.03 13.48 -1.48
N GLU A 52 -1.18 14.47 -1.67
CA GLU A 52 0.23 14.41 -1.38
C GLU A 52 0.51 15.10 -0.04
N ILE A 53 1.22 14.39 0.86
CA ILE A 53 1.73 14.96 2.09
C ILE A 53 3.21 15.31 1.85
N PRO A 54 3.62 16.59 1.95
CA PRO A 54 5.01 16.97 1.72
C PRO A 54 5.96 16.25 2.66
N SER A 55 6.97 15.56 2.11
CA SER A 55 8.04 14.95 2.90
C SER A 55 8.96 16.00 3.48
N ASP A 56 9.53 15.72 4.65
CA ASP A 56 10.59 16.54 5.22
C ASP A 56 11.89 16.39 4.41
N VAL A 57 12.65 17.48 4.28
CA VAL A 57 13.94 17.50 3.57
C VAL A 57 15.07 17.26 4.59
N ILE A 58 15.06 16.10 5.21
CA ILE A 58 16.06 15.66 6.19
C ILE A 58 16.41 14.19 5.93
N PRO A 59 17.58 13.68 6.37
CA PRO A 59 17.91 12.26 6.28
C PRO A 59 16.88 11.41 7.00
N PHE A 60 16.46 10.29 6.36
CA PHE A 60 15.37 9.46 6.87
C PHE A 60 15.65 8.84 8.24
N GLU A 61 16.90 8.50 8.53
CA GLU A 61 17.31 7.98 9.84
C GLU A 61 17.22 9.01 10.97
N GLN A 62 17.13 10.31 10.65
CA GLN A 62 16.95 11.37 11.63
C GLN A 62 15.47 11.67 11.94
N ALA A 63 14.57 11.28 11.05
CA ALA A 63 13.13 11.36 11.24
C ALA A 63 12.42 10.11 10.73
N PRO A 64 12.68 8.92 11.31
CA PRO A 64 12.20 7.65 10.78
C PRO A 64 10.68 7.45 10.88
N ALA A 65 9.98 8.26 11.69
CA ALA A 65 8.52 8.31 11.65
C ALA A 65 7.98 8.80 10.30
N MET A 66 8.78 9.57 9.56
CA MET A 66 8.38 10.19 8.31
C MET A 66 6.99 10.87 8.46
N LYS A 67 6.09 10.70 7.51
CA LYS A 67 4.72 11.23 7.56
C LYS A 67 3.67 10.16 7.88
N SER A 68 4.08 9.08 8.57
CA SER A 68 3.15 7.98 8.89
C SER A 68 1.92 8.43 9.68
N LYS A 69 2.10 9.39 10.60
CA LYS A 69 0.99 9.94 11.38
C LYS A 69 0.00 10.70 10.50
N GLU A 70 0.49 11.61 9.68
CA GLU A 70 -0.34 12.42 8.79
C GLU A 70 -1.05 11.56 7.74
N ILE A 71 -0.38 10.55 7.18
CA ILE A 71 -1.01 9.57 6.28
C ILE A 71 -2.16 8.85 6.98
N THR A 72 -1.93 8.39 8.21
CA THR A 72 -2.94 7.70 9.02
C THR A 72 -4.14 8.60 9.30
N GLU A 73 -3.89 9.85 9.74
CA GLU A 73 -4.95 10.83 10.03
C GLU A 73 -5.82 11.07 8.80
N LYS A 74 -5.20 11.22 7.62
CA LYS A 74 -5.92 11.40 6.35
C LYS A 74 -6.72 10.17 5.94
N MET A 75 -6.19 8.98 6.12
CA MET A 75 -6.94 7.74 5.89
C MET A 75 -8.18 7.66 6.80
N VAL A 76 -8.01 7.85 8.09
CA VAL A 76 -9.10 7.78 9.08
C VAL A 76 -10.16 8.87 8.82
N GLU A 77 -9.75 10.11 8.51
CA GLU A 77 -10.64 11.20 8.13
C GLU A 77 -11.51 10.83 6.92
N ASN A 78 -10.89 10.29 5.87
CA ASN A 78 -11.60 9.95 4.64
C ASN A 78 -12.46 8.69 4.79
N MET A 79 -12.08 7.71 5.62
CA MET A 79 -12.95 6.60 6.02
C MET A 79 -14.19 7.11 6.77
N ALA A 80 -14.01 8.00 7.73
CA ALA A 80 -15.10 8.59 8.50
C ALA A 80 -16.07 9.41 7.64
N SER A 81 -15.59 10.00 6.55
CA SER A 81 -16.43 10.78 5.64
C SER A 81 -17.47 9.96 4.89
N GLY A 82 -17.26 8.65 4.73
CA GLY A 82 -18.10 7.75 3.93
C GLY A 82 -18.19 8.09 2.44
N LYS A 83 -17.34 8.99 1.95
CA LYS A 83 -17.37 9.45 0.55
C LYS A 83 -16.73 8.49 -0.43
N PHE A 84 -15.81 7.65 0.03
CA PHE A 84 -14.98 6.78 -0.79
C PHE A 84 -15.26 5.32 -0.48
N ARG A 85 -15.44 4.51 -1.52
CA ARG A 85 -15.57 3.06 -1.38
C ARG A 85 -14.25 2.33 -1.49
N PHE A 86 -13.25 2.97 -2.10
CA PHE A 86 -11.89 2.46 -2.17
C PHE A 86 -10.91 3.54 -1.72
N LEU A 87 -10.09 3.20 -0.72
CA LEU A 87 -9.03 4.07 -0.22
C LEU A 87 -7.72 3.29 -0.26
N ARG A 88 -6.63 3.96 -0.65
CA ARG A 88 -5.29 3.41 -0.62
C ARG A 88 -4.29 4.40 -0.06
N CYS A 89 -3.35 3.89 0.71
CA CYS A 89 -2.18 4.65 1.13
C CYS A 89 -0.91 3.81 0.99
N ASN A 90 0.23 4.48 1.05
CA ASN A 90 1.53 3.84 1.19
C ASN A 90 2.29 4.51 2.34
N TYR A 91 2.86 3.69 3.20
CA TYR A 91 3.82 4.09 4.22
C TYR A 91 5.22 3.82 3.69
N PRO A 92 6.00 4.83 3.31
CA PRO A 92 7.32 4.60 2.73
C PRO A 92 8.39 4.23 3.76
N ASN A 93 8.05 4.23 5.04
CA ASN A 93 8.96 4.08 6.17
C ASN A 93 9.90 2.85 6.04
N GLY A 94 9.34 1.66 5.80
CA GLY A 94 10.13 0.42 5.70
C GLY A 94 11.14 0.44 4.55
N ASP A 95 10.79 1.07 3.44
CA ASP A 95 11.66 1.20 2.27
C ASP A 95 12.69 2.33 2.45
N MET A 96 12.22 3.56 2.66
CA MET A 96 13.10 4.73 2.68
C MET A 96 14.07 4.70 3.86
N VAL A 97 13.60 4.35 5.05
CA VAL A 97 14.47 4.20 6.24
C VAL A 97 15.33 2.94 6.11
N GLY A 98 14.80 1.86 5.51
CA GLY A 98 15.54 0.65 5.21
C GLY A 98 16.79 0.89 4.37
N HIS A 99 16.70 1.77 3.39
CA HIS A 99 17.84 2.15 2.54
C HIS A 99 18.99 2.84 3.31
N THR A 100 18.74 3.37 4.49
CA THR A 100 19.80 3.99 5.33
C THR A 100 20.71 2.96 5.97
N GLY A 101 20.22 1.73 6.16
CA GLY A 101 20.96 0.67 6.86
C GLY A 101 21.04 0.85 8.37
N VAL A 102 20.38 1.84 8.96
CA VAL A 102 20.38 2.13 10.39
C VAL A 102 19.25 1.34 11.08
N MET A 103 19.61 0.21 11.70
CA MET A 103 18.65 -0.75 12.27
C MET A 103 17.70 -0.10 13.29
N GLU A 104 18.21 0.71 14.21
CA GLU A 104 17.39 1.37 15.24
C GLU A 104 16.36 2.30 14.63
N ALA A 105 16.73 3.03 13.58
CA ALA A 105 15.80 3.89 12.85
C ALA A 105 14.72 3.08 12.13
N VAL A 106 15.08 1.93 11.53
CA VAL A 106 14.13 1.03 10.87
C VAL A 106 13.13 0.45 11.86
N VAL A 107 13.60 -0.01 13.03
CA VAL A 107 12.70 -0.53 14.09
C VAL A 107 11.68 0.53 14.48
N TYR A 108 12.14 1.74 14.79
CA TYR A 108 11.23 2.84 15.14
C TYR A 108 10.27 3.21 13.99
N ALA A 109 10.77 3.22 12.75
CA ALA A 109 9.95 3.45 11.57
C ALA A 109 8.80 2.44 11.47
N MET A 110 9.08 1.16 11.70
CA MET A 110 8.07 0.09 11.67
C MET A 110 7.09 0.17 12.84
N GLU A 111 7.53 0.56 14.04
CA GLU A 111 6.65 0.82 15.19
C GLU A 111 5.67 1.97 14.90
N CYS A 112 6.11 3.01 14.16
CA CYS A 112 5.23 4.09 13.71
C CYS A 112 4.17 3.59 12.71
N VAL A 113 4.57 2.73 11.76
CA VAL A 113 3.64 2.11 10.79
C VAL A 113 2.65 1.20 11.51
N ASP A 114 3.09 0.38 12.47
CA ASP A 114 2.22 -0.49 13.27
C ASP A 114 1.17 0.32 14.04
N SER A 115 1.60 1.43 14.67
CA SER A 115 0.70 2.34 15.36
C SER A 115 -0.33 2.98 14.41
N GLY A 116 0.09 3.36 13.21
CA GLY A 116 -0.80 3.88 12.17
C GLY A 116 -1.79 2.82 11.69
N LEU A 117 -1.31 1.60 11.46
CA LEU A 117 -2.15 0.48 11.06
C LEU A 117 -3.21 0.16 12.11
N LYS A 118 -2.86 0.15 13.40
CA LYS A 118 -3.83 0.00 14.48
C LYS A 118 -4.97 0.99 14.36
N ALA A 119 -4.67 2.28 14.17
CA ALA A 119 -5.70 3.32 14.03
C ALA A 119 -6.58 3.11 12.78
N ILE A 120 -5.99 2.64 11.66
CA ILE A 120 -6.75 2.29 10.45
C ILE A 120 -7.69 1.11 10.71
N LEU A 121 -7.25 0.05 11.40
CA LEU A 121 -8.08 -1.10 11.73
C LEU A 121 -9.24 -0.71 12.66
N GLU A 122 -9.00 0.11 13.68
CA GLU A 122 -10.05 0.65 14.55
C GLU A 122 -11.06 1.50 13.76
N ALA A 123 -10.61 2.29 12.80
CA ALA A 123 -11.48 3.05 11.91
C ALA A 123 -12.27 2.13 10.95
N ALA A 124 -11.63 1.08 10.45
CA ALA A 124 -12.28 0.07 9.60
C ALA A 124 -13.44 -0.60 10.33
N ASP A 125 -13.21 -1.02 11.56
CA ASP A 125 -14.25 -1.59 12.43
C ASP A 125 -15.43 -0.64 12.67
N LYS A 126 -15.12 0.63 12.81
CA LYS A 126 -16.11 1.65 13.11
C LYS A 126 -16.95 2.06 11.90
N TYR A 127 -16.32 2.10 10.73
CA TYR A 127 -16.95 2.63 9.52
C TYR A 127 -17.27 1.56 8.46
N GLY A 128 -17.04 0.28 8.78
CA GLY A 128 -17.42 -0.85 7.91
C GLY A 128 -16.54 -1.01 6.68
N TYR A 129 -15.21 -0.89 6.85
CA TYR A 129 -14.26 -1.15 5.78
C TYR A 129 -13.52 -2.48 5.98
N THR A 130 -13.31 -3.19 4.89
CA THR A 130 -12.33 -4.29 4.84
C THR A 130 -10.95 -3.71 4.53
N VAL A 131 -9.90 -4.15 5.23
CA VAL A 131 -8.53 -3.66 5.04
C VAL A 131 -7.67 -4.77 4.44
N LEU A 132 -6.99 -4.45 3.33
CA LEU A 132 -5.97 -5.30 2.74
C LEU A 132 -4.59 -4.69 3.05
N ILE A 133 -3.71 -5.50 3.62
CA ILE A 133 -2.36 -5.08 4.01
C ILE A 133 -1.36 -5.89 3.21
N THR A 134 -0.48 -5.21 2.47
CA THR A 134 0.58 -5.84 1.69
C THR A 134 1.76 -4.89 1.51
N ALA A 135 2.80 -5.34 0.83
CA ALA A 135 3.91 -4.50 0.37
C ALA A 135 4.20 -4.77 -1.11
N ASP A 136 4.80 -3.79 -1.78
CA ASP A 136 5.23 -3.89 -3.17
C ASP A 136 6.55 -4.67 -3.32
N HIS A 137 7.41 -4.63 -2.30
CA HIS A 137 8.67 -5.38 -2.18
C HIS A 137 9.13 -5.39 -0.73
N GLY A 138 10.15 -6.21 -0.42
CA GLY A 138 10.82 -6.20 0.86
C GLY A 138 12.03 -5.25 0.85
N ASN A 139 12.38 -4.73 2.04
CA ASN A 139 13.59 -3.96 2.34
C ASN A 139 13.94 -4.10 3.82
N ALA A 140 13.13 -3.53 4.71
CA ALA A 140 13.30 -3.59 6.17
C ALA A 140 13.27 -5.02 6.76
N ASP A 141 12.69 -5.97 6.02
CA ASP A 141 12.65 -7.39 6.37
C ASP A 141 14.02 -8.07 6.33
N GLN A 142 15.00 -7.47 5.64
CA GLN A 142 16.34 -8.01 5.49
C GLN A 142 17.42 -6.93 5.53
N MET A 143 17.76 -6.48 6.73
CA MET A 143 18.72 -5.40 6.96
C MET A 143 20.19 -5.84 6.91
N THR A 144 20.46 -7.13 6.87
CA THR A 144 21.82 -7.68 6.80
C THR A 144 21.96 -8.76 5.74
N GLU A 145 23.16 -8.92 5.21
CA GLU A 145 23.51 -10.03 4.32
C GLU A 145 24.87 -10.63 4.72
N THR A 146 25.00 -11.94 4.57
CA THR A 146 26.27 -12.63 4.81
C THR A 146 26.83 -13.16 3.49
N LYS A 147 27.97 -12.62 3.07
CA LYS A 147 28.71 -13.06 1.87
C LYS A 147 30.11 -13.54 2.29
N LYS A 148 30.48 -14.74 1.89
CA LYS A 148 31.81 -15.33 2.17
C LYS A 148 32.19 -15.28 3.68
N GLY A 149 31.19 -15.53 4.55
CA GLY A 149 31.40 -15.53 6.02
C GLY A 149 31.52 -14.13 6.65
N LYS A 150 31.31 -13.05 5.91
CA LYS A 150 31.28 -11.68 6.44
C LYS A 150 29.85 -11.15 6.39
N THR A 151 29.35 -10.71 7.52
CA THR A 151 28.05 -10.02 7.61
C THR A 151 28.24 -8.53 7.37
N SER A 152 27.42 -7.95 6.52
CA SER A 152 27.38 -6.53 6.21
C SER A 152 25.93 -6.03 6.19
N VAL A 153 25.77 -4.73 6.33
CA VAL A 153 24.48 -4.07 6.19
C VAL A 153 24.00 -4.20 4.74
N ARG A 154 22.72 -4.51 4.58
CA ARG A 154 22.02 -4.55 3.30
C ARG A 154 21.11 -3.32 3.21
N THR A 155 21.20 -2.58 2.11
CA THR A 155 20.40 -1.38 1.84
C THR A 155 19.60 -1.49 0.54
N ALA A 156 19.51 -2.70 -0.03
CA ALA A 156 18.80 -2.96 -1.28
C ALA A 156 17.52 -3.75 -1.01
N HIS A 157 16.55 -3.64 -1.88
CA HIS A 157 15.31 -4.42 -1.82
C HIS A 157 15.59 -5.91 -1.74
N SER A 158 14.80 -6.63 -0.93
CA SER A 158 14.83 -8.08 -0.85
C SER A 158 13.88 -8.70 -1.89
N LEU A 159 14.11 -9.99 -2.17
CA LEU A 159 13.18 -10.80 -2.96
C LEU A 159 12.33 -11.72 -2.06
N ASN A 160 12.31 -11.44 -0.77
CA ASN A 160 11.51 -12.21 0.17
C ASN A 160 10.01 -12.02 -0.14
N PRO A 161 9.19 -13.03 0.16
CA PRO A 161 7.74 -12.88 0.09
C PRO A 161 7.26 -11.73 0.97
N VAL A 162 6.33 -10.95 0.44
CA VAL A 162 5.67 -9.88 1.19
C VAL A 162 4.39 -10.41 1.86
N PRO A 163 3.96 -9.82 2.99
CA PRO A 163 2.70 -10.21 3.61
C PRO A 163 1.51 -9.88 2.71
N PHE A 164 0.46 -10.67 2.79
CA PHE A 164 -0.87 -10.35 2.27
C PHE A 164 -1.90 -10.73 3.32
N ILE A 165 -2.54 -9.73 3.91
CA ILE A 165 -3.49 -9.90 5.01
C ILE A 165 -4.81 -9.25 4.62
N ILE A 166 -5.91 -9.96 4.84
CA ILE A 166 -7.27 -9.41 4.75
C ILE A 166 -7.81 -9.31 6.17
N TYR A 167 -8.15 -8.11 6.58
CA TYR A 167 -8.82 -7.84 7.84
C TYR A 167 -10.23 -7.35 7.58
N ASP A 168 -11.20 -8.06 8.12
CA ASP A 168 -12.62 -7.73 8.01
C ASP A 168 -13.31 -8.23 9.30
N LYS A 169 -13.94 -7.32 10.01
CA LYS A 169 -14.61 -7.66 11.27
C LYS A 169 -15.87 -8.49 11.09
N ASP A 170 -16.56 -8.27 9.98
CA ASP A 170 -17.91 -8.78 9.76
C ASP A 170 -17.96 -9.97 8.79
N ASN A 171 -16.87 -10.21 8.01
CA ASN A 171 -16.80 -11.26 7.02
C ASN A 171 -15.53 -12.09 7.16
N GLU A 172 -15.66 -13.39 6.97
CA GLU A 172 -14.53 -14.31 6.87
C GLU A 172 -14.11 -14.49 5.40
N TRP A 173 -12.86 -14.12 5.10
CA TRP A 173 -12.27 -14.29 3.78
C TRP A 173 -11.27 -15.44 3.79
N ILE A 174 -11.49 -16.42 2.94
CA ILE A 174 -10.60 -17.59 2.82
C ILE A 174 -9.67 -17.38 1.63
N ILE A 175 -8.38 -17.21 1.90
CA ILE A 175 -7.35 -17.20 0.86
C ILE A 175 -7.12 -18.63 0.41
N LYS A 176 -7.31 -18.88 -0.88
CA LYS A 176 -7.11 -20.21 -1.49
C LYS A 176 -5.64 -20.60 -1.46
N GLU A 177 -5.37 -21.89 -1.38
CA GLU A 177 -4.02 -22.40 -1.58
C GLU A 177 -3.53 -22.11 -3.01
N GLY A 178 -2.29 -21.62 -3.13
CA GLY A 178 -1.70 -21.29 -4.43
C GLY A 178 -0.40 -20.51 -4.31
N ALA A 179 0.27 -20.34 -5.43
CA ALA A 179 1.41 -19.43 -5.57
C ALA A 179 0.92 -18.11 -6.14
N TYR A 180 1.00 -17.06 -5.34
CA TYR A 180 0.48 -15.75 -5.67
C TYR A 180 1.58 -14.69 -5.70
N GLY A 181 1.32 -13.59 -6.40
CA GLY A 181 2.17 -12.42 -6.46
C GLY A 181 1.36 -11.13 -6.48
N LEU A 182 2.02 -10.00 -6.68
CA LEU A 182 1.37 -8.69 -6.70
C LEU A 182 0.27 -8.58 -7.77
N ALA A 183 0.38 -9.33 -8.88
CA ALA A 183 -0.62 -9.37 -9.94
C ALA A 183 -1.98 -9.94 -9.50
N ASN A 184 -2.01 -10.67 -8.37
CA ASN A 184 -3.24 -11.26 -7.82
C ASN A 184 -4.00 -10.29 -6.88
N VAL A 185 -3.39 -9.15 -6.50
CA VAL A 185 -3.99 -8.20 -5.56
C VAL A 185 -5.21 -7.50 -6.19
N ALA A 186 -5.05 -6.93 -7.38
CA ALA A 186 -6.14 -6.22 -8.05
C ALA A 186 -7.38 -7.10 -8.32
N PRO A 187 -7.26 -8.32 -8.90
CA PRO A 187 -8.42 -9.21 -9.07
C PRO A 187 -9.05 -9.63 -7.73
N THR A 188 -8.28 -9.73 -6.66
CA THR A 188 -8.80 -10.02 -5.33
C THR A 188 -9.66 -8.87 -4.82
N ILE A 189 -9.18 -7.63 -4.92
CA ILE A 189 -9.94 -6.43 -4.54
C ILE A 189 -11.26 -6.35 -5.33
N VAL A 190 -11.19 -6.48 -6.65
CA VAL A 190 -12.37 -6.40 -7.53
C VAL A 190 -13.41 -7.45 -7.18
N LYS A 191 -12.97 -8.69 -6.91
CA LYS A 191 -13.87 -9.77 -6.48
C LYS A 191 -14.51 -9.48 -5.13
N MET A 192 -13.74 -9.03 -4.14
CA MET A 192 -14.27 -8.67 -2.81
C MET A 192 -15.29 -7.52 -2.89
N MET A 193 -15.14 -6.63 -3.86
CA MET A 193 -16.09 -5.55 -4.12
C MET A 193 -17.33 -5.98 -4.93
N GLY A 194 -17.43 -7.26 -5.31
CA GLY A 194 -18.53 -7.79 -6.10
C GLY A 194 -18.49 -7.39 -7.58
N LEU A 195 -17.33 -7.01 -8.09
CA LEU A 195 -17.12 -6.61 -9.47
C LEU A 195 -16.49 -7.74 -10.30
N THR A 196 -16.53 -7.61 -11.63
CA THR A 196 -15.92 -8.56 -12.56
C THR A 196 -14.52 -8.07 -12.96
N ALA A 197 -13.52 -8.91 -12.74
CA ALA A 197 -12.15 -8.65 -13.20
C ALA A 197 -12.04 -8.80 -14.73
N PRO A 198 -11.20 -8.01 -15.41
CA PRO A 198 -10.86 -8.24 -16.82
C PRO A 198 -10.27 -9.64 -17.04
N GLU A 199 -10.59 -10.28 -18.16
CA GLU A 199 -10.13 -11.63 -18.49
C GLU A 199 -8.59 -11.76 -18.56
N CYS A 200 -7.89 -10.67 -18.83
CA CYS A 200 -6.43 -10.65 -18.93
C CYS A 200 -5.71 -10.58 -17.57
N TRP A 201 -6.45 -10.48 -16.47
CA TRP A 201 -5.86 -10.45 -15.14
C TRP A 201 -5.61 -11.85 -14.59
N GLU A 202 -4.69 -11.93 -13.61
CA GLU A 202 -4.46 -13.14 -12.84
C GLU A 202 -5.69 -13.50 -11.98
N ALA A 203 -5.68 -14.71 -11.43
CA ALA A 203 -6.78 -15.17 -10.57
C ALA A 203 -6.83 -14.41 -9.24
N SER A 204 -8.03 -14.22 -8.70
CA SER A 204 -8.26 -13.76 -7.33
C SER A 204 -7.77 -14.79 -6.31
N MET A 205 -7.19 -14.32 -5.22
CA MET A 205 -6.75 -15.15 -4.08
C MET A 205 -7.90 -15.67 -3.20
N VAL A 206 -9.07 -15.05 -3.27
CA VAL A 206 -10.28 -15.45 -2.52
C VAL A 206 -11.37 -16.01 -3.42
#